data_c72a7015d132fcf25d0e94a0e9aaf484
#
_entry.id   c72a7015d132fcf25d0e94a0e9aaf484
#
_cell.length_a   1.000
_cell.length_b   1.000
_cell.length_c   1.000
_cell.angle_alpha   90.00
_cell.angle_beta   90.00
_cell.angle_gamma   90.00
#
_symmetry.space_group_name_H-M   'P 1'
#
loop_
_entity.id
_entity.type
_entity.pdbx_description
1 polymer ?
#
loop_
_entity_poly.entity_id
_entity_poly.type
_entity_poly.pdbx_seq_one_letter_code
_entity_poly.pdbx_strand_id
1 'polypeptide(L)'
;MEKLMKLCLSEKSFVFTDEIVRALLEIEEFKGGWKAYGNLAPKRLTELQRIATIESIASSTRIEGSRLTDAEVARIMAGLSSQSFRSRDEQEVAGYALLMNEIFDSWEEMPLTENIIKQMHSILMRVSDKDERHRGQYKTVENNVAAFDKSGQQIGIVFETASAFETPQCMEQLVDWTNLRLEEKKLPAPVIIGMFIVAFLAIHPFQDGNGRLSRALTILLLLRSGYVYVPYSSLESIIETTKQSYYIALRTTQKTLQTAEPNWNVWLTYFLQSLVKQVRHLKTKIEDEHLLKSMPEISLRIIEKIRAHGSLSITEAESLLKINKFTLRDHFKRLTAEGHLLKTGNGRATRYILKI
;
A
#
# COMPACT_ATOMS: atom_id res chain seq x y z
N MET A 1 2.82 -16.22 38.24
CA MET A 1 2.06 -16.85 37.13
C MET A 1 1.87 -15.74 36.11
N GLU A 2 2.72 -15.66 35.11
CA GLU A 2 2.55 -14.75 33.98
C GLU A 2 1.24 -15.09 33.27
N LYS A 3 0.42 -14.07 33.06
CA LYS A 3 -0.86 -14.22 32.36
C LYS A 3 -0.56 -14.38 30.89
N LEU A 4 -0.64 -15.62 30.37
CA LEU A 4 -0.52 -15.93 28.95
C LEU A 4 -1.38 -14.97 28.12
N MET A 5 -0.80 -14.38 27.09
CA MET A 5 -1.53 -13.49 26.17
C MET A 5 -2.56 -14.33 25.37
N LYS A 6 -3.79 -14.33 25.81
CA LYS A 6 -4.87 -14.98 25.09
C LYS A 6 -5.53 -13.96 24.19
N LEU A 7 -5.14 -13.93 22.91
CA LEU A 7 -5.85 -13.14 21.92
C LEU A 7 -7.26 -13.68 21.75
N CYS A 8 -8.24 -12.81 21.94
CA CYS A 8 -9.62 -13.17 21.61
C CYS A 8 -9.90 -12.87 20.14
N LEU A 9 -9.87 -13.92 19.31
CA LEU A 9 -10.21 -13.82 17.88
C LEU A 9 -11.73 -14.01 17.62
N SER A 10 -12.56 -13.81 18.66
CA SER A 10 -14.00 -13.90 18.52
C SER A 10 -14.54 -12.71 17.74
N GLU A 11 -15.25 -12.98 16.66
CA GLU A 11 -15.99 -12.00 15.87
C GLU A 11 -17.34 -11.59 16.46
N LYS A 12 -17.75 -12.16 17.60
CA LYS A 12 -19.09 -11.93 18.21
C LYS A 12 -19.34 -10.46 18.58
N SER A 13 -18.31 -9.71 18.91
CA SER A 13 -18.40 -8.28 19.23
C SER A 13 -18.29 -7.36 18.01
N PHE A 14 -18.08 -7.93 16.80
CA PHE A 14 -18.08 -7.16 15.56
C PHE A 14 -19.52 -6.80 15.17
N VAL A 15 -19.76 -5.53 14.85
CA VAL A 15 -21.06 -5.00 14.44
C VAL A 15 -20.99 -4.42 13.04
N PHE A 16 -21.88 -4.85 12.16
CA PHE A 16 -22.09 -4.24 10.85
C PHE A 16 -22.80 -2.89 11.01
N THR A 17 -22.02 -1.81 11.11
CA THR A 17 -22.55 -0.45 11.07
C THR A 17 -22.88 -0.04 9.64
N ASP A 18 -23.76 0.96 9.45
CA ASP A 18 -24.08 1.51 8.12
C ASP A 18 -22.82 1.94 7.35
N GLU A 19 -21.84 2.50 8.04
CA GLU A 19 -20.58 2.93 7.45
C GLU A 19 -19.76 1.73 6.93
N ILE A 20 -19.63 0.67 7.72
CA ILE A 20 -18.95 -0.57 7.33
C ILE A 20 -19.65 -1.23 6.16
N VAL A 21 -21.00 -1.32 6.20
CA VAL A 21 -21.78 -1.92 5.10
C VAL A 21 -21.59 -1.16 3.80
N ARG A 22 -21.68 0.17 3.82
CA ARG A 22 -21.44 0.99 2.62
C ARG A 22 -20.02 0.84 2.09
N ALA A 23 -19.01 0.80 2.96
CA ALA A 23 -17.62 0.58 2.56
C ALA A 23 -17.45 -0.79 1.87
N LEU A 24 -18.00 -1.85 2.43
CA LEU A 24 -17.96 -3.19 1.85
C LEU A 24 -18.65 -3.25 0.49
N LEU A 25 -19.86 -2.65 0.37
CA LEU A 25 -20.57 -2.61 -0.90
C LEU A 25 -19.75 -1.93 -2.00
N GLU A 26 -19.14 -0.79 -1.73
CA GLU A 26 -18.31 -0.07 -2.70
C GLU A 26 -17.07 -0.86 -3.12
N ILE A 27 -16.41 -1.53 -2.16
CA ILE A 27 -15.24 -2.39 -2.43
C ILE A 27 -15.63 -3.59 -3.29
N GLU A 28 -16.75 -4.27 -2.98
CA GLU A 28 -17.23 -5.46 -3.71
C GLU A 28 -17.77 -5.09 -5.10
N GLU A 29 -18.46 -3.97 -5.23
CA GLU A 29 -18.91 -3.45 -6.53
C GLU A 29 -17.71 -3.21 -7.46
N PHE A 30 -16.67 -2.54 -6.95
CA PHE A 30 -15.46 -2.28 -7.73
C PHE A 30 -14.73 -3.58 -8.10
N LYS A 31 -14.60 -4.52 -7.16
CA LYS A 31 -14.03 -5.84 -7.42
C LYS A 31 -14.77 -6.57 -8.55
N GLY A 32 -16.11 -6.59 -8.47
CA GLY A 32 -16.95 -7.20 -9.50
C GLY A 32 -16.81 -6.54 -10.88
N GLY A 33 -16.70 -5.20 -10.90
CA GLY A 33 -16.53 -4.40 -12.11
C GLY A 33 -15.10 -4.40 -12.68
N TRP A 34 -14.10 -4.86 -11.95
CA TRP A 34 -12.69 -4.75 -12.33
C TRP A 34 -12.38 -5.35 -13.72
N LYS A 35 -12.99 -6.49 -14.06
CA LYS A 35 -12.81 -7.11 -15.39
C LYS A 35 -13.27 -6.21 -16.53
N ALA A 36 -14.30 -5.40 -16.32
CA ALA A 36 -14.79 -4.44 -17.33
C ALA A 36 -13.80 -3.26 -17.49
N TYR A 37 -13.13 -2.84 -16.42
CA TYR A 37 -12.07 -1.84 -16.47
C TYR A 37 -10.78 -2.37 -17.14
N GLY A 38 -10.56 -3.68 -17.18
CA GLY A 38 -9.42 -4.35 -17.83
C GLY A 38 -9.30 -4.16 -19.35
N ASN A 39 -10.21 -3.43 -19.99
CA ASN A 39 -10.09 -2.95 -21.38
C ASN A 39 -9.03 -1.85 -21.55
N LEU A 40 -8.29 -1.48 -20.50
CA LEU A 40 -7.09 -0.67 -20.62
C LEU A 40 -6.03 -1.44 -21.41
N ALA A 41 -5.31 -0.73 -22.29
CA ALA A 41 -4.20 -1.36 -23.02
C ALA A 41 -3.18 -1.97 -22.05
N PRO A 42 -2.66 -3.19 -22.27
CA PRO A 42 -1.75 -3.86 -21.34
C PRO A 42 -0.57 -2.98 -20.88
N LYS A 43 0.00 -2.17 -21.79
CA LYS A 43 1.08 -1.23 -21.48
C LYS A 43 0.68 -0.18 -20.40
N ARG A 44 -0.58 0.26 -20.39
CA ARG A 44 -1.07 1.23 -19.39
C ARG A 44 -1.28 0.58 -18.04
N LEU A 45 -1.80 -0.64 -18.00
CA LEU A 45 -1.90 -1.42 -16.77
C LEU A 45 -0.51 -1.65 -16.14
N THR A 46 0.48 -2.04 -16.97
CA THR A 46 1.86 -2.19 -16.49
C THR A 46 2.43 -0.90 -15.92
N GLU A 47 2.17 0.25 -16.54
CA GLU A 47 2.64 1.54 -16.05
C GLU A 47 1.92 1.97 -14.76
N LEU A 48 0.60 1.77 -14.67
CA LEU A 48 -0.16 2.02 -13.44
C LEU A 48 0.35 1.16 -12.29
N GLN A 49 0.59 -0.13 -12.53
CA GLN A 49 1.16 -1.03 -11.54
C GLN A 49 2.54 -0.57 -11.11
N ARG A 50 3.43 -0.23 -12.05
CA ARG A 50 4.77 0.27 -11.74
C ARG A 50 4.75 1.51 -10.84
N ILE A 51 3.90 2.50 -11.18
CA ILE A 51 3.75 3.73 -10.38
C ILE A 51 3.22 3.40 -8.99
N ALA A 52 2.14 2.61 -8.89
CA ALA A 52 1.55 2.21 -7.63
C ALA A 52 2.54 1.42 -6.76
N THR A 53 3.38 0.57 -7.36
CA THR A 53 4.41 -0.19 -6.64
C THR A 53 5.47 0.74 -6.04
N ILE A 54 5.93 1.75 -6.79
CA ILE A 54 6.88 2.76 -6.27
C ILE A 54 6.24 3.52 -5.10
N GLU A 55 4.99 4.00 -5.26
CA GLU A 55 4.23 4.68 -4.21
C GLU A 55 4.09 3.79 -2.96
N SER A 56 3.77 2.49 -3.13
CA SER A 56 3.60 1.55 -2.03
C SER A 56 4.89 1.32 -1.25
N ILE A 57 6.00 1.08 -1.94
CA ILE A 57 7.31 0.86 -1.32
C ILE A 57 7.76 2.10 -0.58
N ALA A 58 7.70 3.27 -1.22
CA ALA A 58 8.08 4.53 -0.64
C ALA A 58 7.24 4.87 0.61
N SER A 59 5.92 4.79 0.49
CA SER A 59 5.01 5.09 1.60
C SER A 59 5.16 4.10 2.75
N SER A 60 5.27 2.80 2.48
CA SER A 60 5.44 1.77 3.51
C SER A 60 6.72 2.00 4.33
N THR A 61 7.82 2.36 3.68
CA THR A 61 9.09 2.63 4.38
C THR A 61 9.07 3.98 5.10
N ARG A 62 8.41 5.02 4.55
CA ARG A 62 8.22 6.32 5.24
C ARG A 62 7.30 6.23 6.46
N ILE A 63 6.32 5.32 6.47
CA ILE A 63 5.54 5.03 7.68
C ILE A 63 6.47 4.59 8.82
N GLU A 64 7.52 3.81 8.52
CA GLU A 64 8.52 3.36 9.50
C GLU A 64 9.66 4.36 9.74
N GLY A 65 9.71 5.48 9.01
CA GLY A 65 10.65 6.58 9.27
C GLY A 65 11.71 6.82 8.21
N SER A 66 11.72 6.07 7.11
CA SER A 66 12.56 6.37 5.94
C SER A 66 12.29 7.77 5.41
N ARG A 67 13.31 8.40 4.84
CA ARG A 67 13.23 9.77 4.28
C ARG A 67 13.33 9.78 2.76
N LEU A 68 13.39 8.62 2.12
CA LEU A 68 13.57 8.53 0.67
C LEU A 68 12.30 8.98 -0.08
N THR A 69 12.53 9.75 -1.12
CA THR A 69 11.50 10.20 -2.07
C THR A 69 11.11 9.08 -3.04
N ASP A 70 9.95 9.18 -3.68
CA ASP A 70 9.51 8.23 -4.70
C ASP A 70 10.52 8.11 -5.87
N ALA A 71 11.18 9.22 -6.24
CA ALA A 71 12.20 9.22 -7.27
C ALA A 71 13.48 8.44 -6.87
N GLU A 72 13.86 8.50 -5.59
CA GLU A 72 14.98 7.72 -5.05
C GLU A 72 14.60 6.24 -4.94
N VAL A 73 13.40 5.93 -4.50
CA VAL A 73 12.86 4.57 -4.47
C VAL A 73 12.81 3.97 -5.89
N ALA A 74 12.35 4.72 -6.88
CA ALA A 74 12.34 4.27 -8.28
C ALA A 74 13.75 3.94 -8.80
N ARG A 75 14.79 4.72 -8.42
CA ARG A 75 16.20 4.44 -8.76
C ARG A 75 16.71 3.17 -8.09
N ILE A 76 16.38 2.95 -6.81
CA ILE A 76 16.74 1.73 -6.09
C ILE A 76 16.10 0.51 -6.77
N MET A 77 14.81 0.58 -7.09
CA MET A 77 14.10 -0.50 -7.78
C MET A 77 14.71 -0.84 -9.15
N ALA A 78 15.14 0.16 -9.91
CA ALA A 78 15.81 -0.05 -11.20
C ALA A 78 17.18 -0.71 -11.07
N GLY A 79 17.82 -0.64 -9.91
CA GLY A 79 19.15 -1.17 -9.63
C GLY A 79 19.19 -2.37 -8.67
N LEU A 80 18.05 -3.00 -8.34
CA LEU A 80 17.97 -4.09 -7.35
C LEU A 80 18.96 -5.25 -7.56
N SER A 81 19.30 -5.56 -8.81
CA SER A 81 20.19 -6.67 -9.17
C SER A 81 21.68 -6.32 -9.17
N SER A 82 22.05 -5.04 -9.11
CA SER A 82 23.42 -4.58 -9.39
C SER A 82 24.02 -3.62 -8.36
N GLN A 83 23.27 -3.19 -7.34
CA GLN A 83 23.70 -2.19 -6.38
C GLN A 83 23.98 -2.76 -4.99
N SER A 84 24.99 -2.19 -4.32
CA SER A 84 25.17 -2.32 -2.88
C SER A 84 24.42 -1.19 -2.18
N PHE A 85 23.49 -1.53 -1.28
CA PHE A 85 22.72 -0.57 -0.50
C PHE A 85 23.50 -0.18 0.76
N ARG A 86 23.85 1.11 0.88
CA ARG A 86 24.76 1.60 1.92
C ARG A 86 24.04 2.12 3.15
N SER A 87 22.89 2.74 2.98
CA SER A 87 22.10 3.26 4.08
C SER A 87 21.04 2.27 4.52
N ARG A 88 20.61 2.37 5.79
CA ARG A 88 19.49 1.58 6.31
C ARG A 88 18.22 1.82 5.49
N ASP A 89 17.92 3.07 5.13
CA ASP A 89 16.73 3.42 4.34
C ASP A 89 16.75 2.72 2.96
N GLU A 90 17.92 2.68 2.29
CA GLU A 90 18.07 1.97 1.01
C GLU A 90 17.88 0.46 1.17
N GLN A 91 18.42 -0.14 2.24
CA GLN A 91 18.26 -1.55 2.55
C GLN A 91 16.79 -1.91 2.82
N GLU A 92 16.08 -1.08 3.58
CA GLU A 92 14.67 -1.26 3.89
C GLU A 92 13.79 -1.15 2.64
N VAL A 93 14.06 -0.18 1.77
CA VAL A 93 13.38 -0.01 0.48
C VAL A 93 13.64 -1.20 -0.44
N ALA A 94 14.91 -1.60 -0.58
CA ALA A 94 15.30 -2.72 -1.44
C ALA A 94 14.66 -4.04 -0.96
N GLY A 95 14.69 -4.32 0.35
CA GLY A 95 14.06 -5.49 0.94
C GLY A 95 12.56 -5.53 0.71
N TYR A 96 11.86 -4.39 0.90
CA TYR A 96 10.43 -4.31 0.65
C TYR A 96 10.09 -4.42 -0.84
N ALA A 97 10.92 -3.86 -1.73
CA ALA A 97 10.77 -4.00 -3.17
C ALA A 97 10.90 -5.46 -3.63
N LEU A 98 11.89 -6.20 -3.10
CA LEU A 98 12.04 -7.63 -3.37
C LEU A 98 10.80 -8.42 -2.93
N LEU A 99 10.27 -8.12 -1.74
CA LEU A 99 9.07 -8.78 -1.23
C LEU A 99 7.84 -8.47 -2.07
N MET A 100 7.66 -7.21 -2.49
CA MET A 100 6.52 -6.82 -3.33
C MET A 100 6.56 -7.48 -4.71
N ASN A 101 7.74 -7.59 -5.33
CA ASN A 101 7.92 -8.31 -6.59
C ASN A 101 7.55 -9.79 -6.42
N GLU A 102 8.05 -10.46 -5.38
CA GLU A 102 7.71 -11.87 -5.09
C GLU A 102 6.20 -12.07 -4.93
N ILE A 103 5.51 -11.17 -4.20
CA ILE A 103 4.06 -11.25 -4.05
C ILE A 103 3.37 -11.10 -5.40
N PHE A 104 3.72 -10.10 -6.21
CA PHE A 104 3.04 -9.86 -7.48
C PHE A 104 3.28 -10.97 -8.51
N ASP A 105 4.45 -11.59 -8.46
CA ASP A 105 4.81 -12.68 -9.39
C ASP A 105 4.22 -14.04 -8.96
N SER A 106 4.00 -14.27 -7.64
CA SER A 106 3.73 -15.62 -7.12
C SER A 106 2.59 -15.70 -6.09
N TRP A 107 1.74 -14.68 -5.93
CA TRP A 107 0.69 -14.64 -4.90
C TRP A 107 -0.27 -15.84 -4.92
N GLU A 108 -0.53 -16.42 -6.08
CA GLU A 108 -1.41 -17.60 -6.25
C GLU A 108 -0.83 -18.83 -5.53
N GLU A 109 0.49 -18.94 -5.52
CA GLU A 109 1.25 -20.06 -4.95
C GLU A 109 1.68 -19.81 -3.49
N MET A 110 1.30 -18.65 -2.90
CA MET A 110 1.66 -18.24 -1.53
C MET A 110 0.47 -18.41 -0.56
N PRO A 111 0.15 -19.62 -0.07
CA PRO A 111 -0.91 -19.79 0.92
C PRO A 111 -0.57 -19.10 2.24
N LEU A 112 -1.59 -18.71 3.01
CA LEU A 112 -1.35 -18.18 4.34
C LEU A 112 -0.93 -19.33 5.29
N THR A 113 0.37 -19.44 5.51
CA THR A 113 0.97 -20.35 6.47
C THR A 113 2.08 -19.65 7.23
N GLU A 114 2.43 -20.15 8.41
CA GLU A 114 3.56 -19.60 9.17
C GLU A 114 4.87 -19.66 8.37
N ASN A 115 5.09 -20.72 7.59
CA ASN A 115 6.28 -20.85 6.75
C ASN A 115 6.35 -19.77 5.68
N ILE A 116 5.24 -19.47 5.00
CA ILE A 116 5.17 -18.38 4.01
C ILE A 116 5.41 -17.02 4.70
N ILE A 117 4.80 -16.77 5.87
CA ILE A 117 5.05 -15.54 6.64
C ILE A 117 6.53 -15.39 6.98
N LYS A 118 7.19 -16.46 7.44
CA LYS A 118 8.63 -16.48 7.74
C LYS A 118 9.49 -16.27 6.49
N GLN A 119 9.12 -16.87 5.35
CA GLN A 119 9.81 -16.65 4.07
C GLN A 119 9.65 -15.19 3.60
N MET A 120 8.44 -14.62 3.67
CA MET A 120 8.20 -13.21 3.36
C MET A 120 9.06 -12.29 4.24
N HIS A 121 9.15 -12.57 5.54
CA HIS A 121 10.04 -11.83 6.43
C HIS A 121 11.51 -12.01 6.03
N SER A 122 11.92 -13.20 5.67
CA SER A 122 13.29 -13.46 5.21
C SER A 122 13.64 -12.66 3.93
N ILE A 123 12.70 -12.57 2.98
CA ILE A 123 12.86 -11.75 1.77
C ILE A 123 12.93 -10.26 2.15
N LEU A 124 12.02 -9.78 3.00
CA LEU A 124 12.00 -8.40 3.48
C LEU A 124 13.31 -7.96 4.10
N MET A 125 13.95 -8.85 4.87
CA MET A 125 15.19 -8.56 5.60
C MET A 125 16.46 -9.01 4.84
N ARG A 126 16.34 -9.48 3.58
CA ARG A 126 17.44 -10.09 2.81
C ARG A 126 18.66 -9.20 2.70
N VAL A 127 18.46 -7.90 2.54
CA VAL A 127 19.53 -6.91 2.32
C VAL A 127 19.89 -6.12 3.58
N SER A 128 19.28 -6.42 4.73
CA SER A 128 19.60 -5.80 6.01
C SER A 128 20.81 -6.48 6.66
N ASP A 129 21.87 -5.73 6.89
CA ASP A 129 23.11 -6.26 7.52
C ASP A 129 22.93 -6.55 9.01
N LYS A 130 22.04 -5.80 9.69
CA LYS A 130 21.85 -5.91 11.15
C LYS A 130 21.00 -7.12 11.56
N ASP A 131 20.14 -7.60 10.68
CA ASP A 131 19.08 -8.55 11.00
C ASP A 131 19.34 -9.96 10.47
N GLU A 132 20.57 -10.26 10.04
CA GLU A 132 20.93 -11.53 9.44
C GLU A 132 20.56 -12.74 10.32
N ARG A 133 20.74 -12.61 11.64
CA ARG A 133 20.45 -13.68 12.60
C ARG A 133 18.95 -13.89 12.88
N HIS A 134 18.12 -12.90 12.55
CA HIS A 134 16.67 -12.90 12.87
C HIS A 134 15.80 -13.09 11.61
N ARG A 135 16.39 -13.20 10.44
CA ARG A 135 15.67 -13.34 9.16
C ARG A 135 14.80 -14.59 9.18
N GLY A 136 13.50 -14.41 9.00
CA GLY A 136 12.54 -15.51 8.93
C GLY A 136 12.33 -16.25 10.24
N GLN A 137 12.85 -15.74 11.36
CA GLN A 137 12.71 -16.35 12.68
C GLN A 137 11.83 -15.48 13.58
N TYR A 138 10.96 -16.12 14.35
CA TYR A 138 10.21 -15.41 15.38
C TYR A 138 11.17 -14.83 16.43
N LYS A 139 10.72 -13.77 17.07
CA LYS A 139 11.49 -13.10 18.12
C LYS A 139 11.88 -14.03 19.26
N THR A 140 13.06 -13.83 19.77
CA THR A 140 13.60 -14.57 20.94
C THR A 140 13.72 -13.68 22.17
N VAL A 141 13.52 -12.37 21.99
CA VAL A 141 13.51 -11.37 23.07
C VAL A 141 12.29 -10.47 22.92
N GLU A 142 11.87 -9.86 24.02
CA GLU A 142 10.73 -8.94 24.05
C GLU A 142 10.96 -7.74 23.13
N ASN A 143 9.92 -7.36 22.40
CA ASN A 143 9.93 -6.25 21.42
C ASN A 143 8.69 -5.35 21.56
N ASN A 144 8.35 -4.97 22.78
CA ASN A 144 7.20 -4.12 23.05
C ASN A 144 7.26 -2.81 22.25
N VAL A 145 6.09 -2.33 21.82
CA VAL A 145 6.00 -1.06 21.10
C VAL A 145 6.17 0.09 22.09
N ALA A 146 7.28 0.80 21.98
CA ALA A 146 7.65 1.90 22.87
C ALA A 146 7.32 3.28 22.27
N ALA A 147 7.07 4.27 23.12
CA ALA A 147 7.05 5.67 22.75
C ALA A 147 8.41 6.30 23.04
N PHE A 148 8.86 7.15 22.12
CA PHE A 148 10.09 7.93 22.25
C PHE A 148 9.78 9.41 22.22
N ASP A 149 10.52 10.21 22.97
CA ASP A 149 10.47 11.66 22.91
C ASP A 149 11.22 12.22 21.69
N LYS A 150 11.23 13.55 21.57
CA LYS A 150 11.94 14.23 20.47
C LYS A 150 13.47 14.04 20.51
N SER A 151 14.02 13.63 21.65
CA SER A 151 15.46 13.35 21.84
C SER A 151 15.81 11.89 21.56
N GLY A 152 14.80 11.03 21.27
CA GLY A 152 14.99 9.60 21.05
C GLY A 152 15.02 8.78 22.34
N GLN A 153 14.69 9.36 23.50
CA GLN A 153 14.62 8.64 24.77
C GLN A 153 13.25 7.95 24.90
N GLN A 154 13.25 6.67 25.30
CA GLN A 154 12.01 5.92 25.54
C GLN A 154 11.27 6.51 26.74
N ILE A 155 10.04 6.96 26.54
CA ILE A 155 9.18 7.58 27.56
C ILE A 155 8.10 6.61 28.10
N GLY A 156 7.94 5.43 27.48
CA GLY A 156 7.02 4.43 27.96
C GLY A 156 6.73 3.34 26.94
N ILE A 157 6.03 2.30 27.38
CA ILE A 157 5.49 1.25 26.51
C ILE A 157 4.10 1.68 26.07
N VAL A 158 3.88 1.70 24.76
CA VAL A 158 2.59 2.08 24.13
C VAL A 158 1.67 0.88 24.06
N PHE A 159 2.26 -0.30 23.80
CA PHE A 159 1.56 -1.57 23.68
C PHE A 159 2.51 -2.73 24.02
N GLU A 160 2.04 -3.64 24.89
CA GLU A 160 2.74 -4.89 25.21
C GLU A 160 2.37 -5.93 24.18
N THR A 161 3.36 -6.46 23.48
CA THR A 161 3.18 -7.51 22.47
C THR A 161 3.17 -8.90 23.12
N ALA A 162 2.81 -9.94 22.37
CA ALA A 162 2.99 -11.31 22.87
C ALA A 162 4.44 -11.54 23.27
N SER A 163 4.67 -12.30 24.33
CA SER A 163 6.04 -12.69 24.73
C SER A 163 6.70 -13.55 23.64
N ALA A 164 8.03 -13.61 23.66
CA ALA A 164 8.77 -14.48 22.74
C ALA A 164 8.33 -15.95 22.87
N PHE A 165 8.02 -16.39 24.08
CA PHE A 165 7.56 -17.76 24.36
C PHE A 165 6.16 -18.03 23.76
N GLU A 166 5.24 -17.08 23.83
CA GLU A 166 3.86 -17.22 23.36
C GLU A 166 3.73 -17.04 21.84
N THR A 167 4.67 -16.35 21.22
CA THR A 167 4.60 -15.94 19.81
C THR A 167 4.29 -17.11 18.86
N PRO A 168 4.96 -18.28 18.93
CA PRO A 168 4.65 -19.38 18.00
C PRO A 168 3.20 -19.85 18.10
N GLN A 169 2.70 -20.07 19.32
CA GLN A 169 1.32 -20.52 19.55
C GLN A 169 0.29 -19.47 19.11
N CYS A 170 0.56 -18.18 19.38
CA CYS A 170 -0.32 -17.11 18.93
C CYS A 170 -0.38 -17.01 17.41
N MET A 171 0.75 -17.22 16.72
CA MET A 171 0.81 -17.19 15.26
C MET A 171 0.09 -18.39 14.63
N GLU A 172 0.29 -19.60 15.15
CA GLU A 172 -0.45 -20.79 14.72
C GLU A 172 -1.96 -20.56 14.83
N GLN A 173 -2.45 -20.15 15.99
CA GLN A 173 -3.87 -19.85 16.22
C GLN A 173 -4.41 -18.78 15.27
N LEU A 174 -3.64 -17.71 15.01
CA LEU A 174 -4.03 -16.63 14.12
C LEU A 174 -4.13 -17.10 12.66
N VAL A 175 -3.17 -17.88 12.20
CA VAL A 175 -3.15 -18.43 10.84
C VAL A 175 -4.31 -19.40 10.63
N ASP A 176 -4.51 -20.34 11.56
CA ASP A 176 -5.58 -21.33 11.49
C ASP A 176 -6.96 -20.66 11.52
N TRP A 177 -7.17 -19.71 12.45
CA TRP A 177 -8.40 -18.94 12.52
C TRP A 177 -8.69 -18.22 11.21
N THR A 178 -7.69 -17.56 10.64
CA THR A 178 -7.86 -16.77 9.41
C THR A 178 -8.23 -17.65 8.23
N ASN A 179 -7.51 -18.76 8.03
CA ASN A 179 -7.79 -19.71 6.96
C ASN A 179 -9.21 -20.29 7.09
N LEU A 180 -9.59 -20.71 8.29
CA LEU A 180 -10.94 -21.23 8.56
C LEU A 180 -12.01 -20.19 8.21
N ARG A 181 -11.86 -18.93 8.66
CA ARG A 181 -12.86 -17.89 8.39
C ARG A 181 -12.93 -17.50 6.92
N LEU A 182 -11.81 -17.46 6.21
CA LEU A 182 -11.79 -17.22 4.76
C LEU A 182 -12.47 -18.35 3.98
N GLU A 183 -12.32 -19.59 4.42
CA GLU A 183 -12.97 -20.77 3.83
C GLU A 183 -14.48 -20.78 4.11
N GLU A 184 -14.91 -20.49 5.34
CA GLU A 184 -16.33 -20.43 5.72
C GLU A 184 -17.13 -19.37 4.97
N LYS A 185 -16.53 -18.28 4.54
CA LYS A 185 -17.15 -17.14 3.82
C LYS A 185 -18.36 -16.52 4.53
N LYS A 186 -18.43 -16.65 5.86
CA LYS A 186 -19.52 -16.05 6.68
C LYS A 186 -19.34 -14.54 6.85
N LEU A 187 -18.10 -14.07 6.84
CA LEU A 187 -17.74 -12.66 6.85
C LEU A 187 -17.05 -12.27 5.54
N PRO A 188 -17.22 -11.03 5.07
CA PRO A 188 -16.47 -10.53 3.93
C PRO A 188 -14.95 -10.64 4.17
N ALA A 189 -14.19 -11.06 3.15
CA ALA A 189 -12.75 -11.23 3.28
C ALA A 189 -12.01 -9.98 3.79
N PRO A 190 -12.35 -8.72 3.39
CA PRO A 190 -11.70 -7.54 3.94
C PRO A 190 -11.86 -7.39 5.46
N VAL A 191 -12.97 -7.86 6.05
CA VAL A 191 -13.18 -7.85 7.50
C VAL A 191 -12.24 -8.83 8.18
N ILE A 192 -12.15 -10.06 7.67
CA ILE A 192 -11.25 -11.10 8.20
C ILE A 192 -9.80 -10.65 8.09
N ILE A 193 -9.41 -10.09 6.94
CA ILE A 193 -8.06 -9.56 6.69
C ILE A 193 -7.75 -8.42 7.67
N GLY A 194 -8.69 -7.49 7.88
CA GLY A 194 -8.51 -6.42 8.86
C GLY A 194 -8.31 -6.94 10.28
N MET A 195 -9.09 -7.96 10.72
CA MET A 195 -8.91 -8.62 12.01
C MET A 195 -7.55 -9.32 12.12
N PHE A 196 -7.13 -10.04 11.06
CA PHE A 196 -5.81 -10.66 10.99
C PHE A 196 -4.69 -9.64 11.20
N ILE A 197 -4.72 -8.51 10.50
CA ILE A 197 -3.66 -7.51 10.53
C ILE A 197 -3.49 -6.89 11.93
N VAL A 198 -4.58 -6.53 12.60
CA VAL A 198 -4.48 -5.96 13.95
C VAL A 198 -3.99 -6.98 14.97
N ALA A 199 -4.40 -8.25 14.84
CA ALA A 199 -3.93 -9.34 15.68
C ALA A 199 -2.45 -9.68 15.41
N PHE A 200 -2.03 -9.75 14.14
CA PHE A 200 -0.62 -9.92 13.75
C PHE A 200 0.28 -8.83 14.37
N LEU A 201 -0.14 -7.57 14.28
CA LEU A 201 0.59 -6.45 14.87
C LEU A 201 0.54 -6.45 16.41
N ALA A 202 -0.47 -7.07 17.02
CA ALA A 202 -0.51 -7.27 18.47
C ALA A 202 0.44 -8.38 18.94
N ILE A 203 0.56 -9.48 18.18
CA ILE A 203 1.55 -10.52 18.42
C ILE A 203 2.96 -9.97 18.21
N HIS A 204 3.16 -9.20 17.14
CA HIS A 204 4.45 -8.60 16.75
C HIS A 204 5.57 -9.64 16.65
N PRO A 205 5.41 -10.64 15.75
CA PRO A 205 6.13 -11.91 15.86
C PRO A 205 7.62 -11.84 15.55
N PHE A 206 8.11 -10.81 14.87
CA PHE A 206 9.51 -10.67 14.47
C PHE A 206 10.20 -9.55 15.26
N GLN A 207 11.53 -9.60 15.32
CA GLN A 207 12.31 -8.59 16.05
C GLN A 207 12.20 -7.20 15.41
N ASP A 208 12.15 -7.12 14.08
CA ASP A 208 11.94 -5.92 13.27
C ASP A 208 11.07 -6.25 12.04
N GLY A 209 10.61 -5.26 11.30
CA GLY A 209 9.90 -5.42 10.02
C GLY A 209 8.42 -5.78 10.12
N ASN A 210 7.83 -5.91 11.32
CA ASN A 210 6.43 -6.31 11.49
C ASN A 210 5.43 -5.36 10.79
N GLY A 211 5.66 -4.06 10.84
CA GLY A 211 4.81 -3.07 10.17
C GLY A 211 4.83 -3.22 8.65
N ARG A 212 6.01 -3.31 8.05
CA ARG A 212 6.19 -3.52 6.60
C ARG A 212 5.60 -4.87 6.17
N LEU A 213 5.89 -5.92 6.93
CA LEU A 213 5.37 -7.26 6.63
C LEU A 213 3.84 -7.31 6.75
N SER A 214 3.23 -6.65 7.73
CA SER A 214 1.76 -6.62 7.87
C SER A 214 1.09 -5.96 6.66
N ARG A 215 1.68 -4.90 6.09
CA ARG A 215 1.17 -4.26 4.87
C ARG A 215 1.34 -5.15 3.65
N ALA A 216 2.48 -5.83 3.51
CA ALA A 216 2.69 -6.84 2.46
C ALA A 216 1.72 -8.02 2.58
N LEU A 217 1.46 -8.52 3.80
CA LEU A 217 0.45 -9.54 4.07
C LEU A 217 -0.98 -9.07 3.73
N THR A 218 -1.28 -7.79 3.95
CA THR A 218 -2.57 -7.21 3.53
C THR A 218 -2.76 -7.35 2.02
N ILE A 219 -1.75 -6.99 1.24
CA ILE A 219 -1.78 -7.10 -0.23
C ILE A 219 -1.93 -8.56 -0.67
N LEU A 220 -1.11 -9.45 -0.12
CA LEU A 220 -1.19 -10.88 -0.42
C LEU A 220 -2.58 -11.46 -0.15
N LEU A 221 -3.14 -11.20 1.02
CA LEU A 221 -4.45 -11.74 1.42
C LEU A 221 -5.59 -11.15 0.58
N LEU A 222 -5.52 -9.86 0.23
CA LEU A 222 -6.47 -9.25 -0.69
C LEU A 222 -6.41 -9.88 -2.09
N LEU A 223 -5.21 -10.06 -2.66
CA LEU A 223 -5.02 -10.73 -3.95
C LEU A 223 -5.60 -12.14 -3.92
N ARG A 224 -5.26 -12.96 -2.92
CA ARG A 224 -5.79 -14.31 -2.75
C ARG A 224 -7.30 -14.36 -2.53
N SER A 225 -7.88 -13.29 -2.03
CA SER A 225 -9.34 -13.14 -1.87
C SER A 225 -10.02 -12.57 -3.11
N GLY A 226 -9.27 -12.42 -4.24
CA GLY A 226 -9.79 -12.01 -5.54
C GLY A 226 -9.86 -10.49 -5.76
N TYR A 227 -9.21 -9.67 -4.91
CA TYR A 227 -9.09 -8.22 -5.11
C TYR A 227 -7.88 -7.91 -6.00
N VAL A 228 -7.91 -8.44 -7.24
CA VAL A 228 -6.79 -8.39 -8.20
C VAL A 228 -6.47 -6.99 -8.73
N TYR A 229 -7.25 -5.98 -8.37
CA TYR A 229 -6.97 -4.58 -8.66
C TYR A 229 -5.95 -3.93 -7.71
N VAL A 230 -5.66 -4.54 -6.57
CA VAL A 230 -4.81 -3.98 -5.50
C VAL A 230 -3.44 -3.52 -5.99
N PRO A 231 -2.74 -4.22 -6.92
CA PRO A 231 -1.43 -3.76 -7.41
C PRO A 231 -1.44 -2.44 -8.18
N TYR A 232 -2.60 -1.91 -8.56
CA TYR A 232 -2.72 -0.72 -9.40
C TYR A 232 -2.97 0.58 -8.63
N SER A 233 -3.07 0.50 -7.28
CA SER A 233 -3.24 1.68 -6.41
C SER A 233 -2.65 1.41 -5.03
N SER A 234 -1.83 2.31 -4.53
CA SER A 234 -1.14 2.15 -3.23
C SER A 234 -2.10 2.35 -2.06
N LEU A 235 -2.29 1.31 -1.23
CA LEU A 235 -2.95 1.42 0.06
C LEU A 235 -2.04 2.12 1.08
N GLU A 236 -0.73 1.90 0.99
CA GLU A 236 0.26 2.45 1.88
C GLU A 236 0.36 3.98 1.78
N SER A 237 0.17 4.56 0.60
CA SER A 237 0.13 6.01 0.44
C SER A 237 -1.07 6.64 1.18
N ILE A 238 -2.20 5.94 1.22
CA ILE A 238 -3.38 6.35 1.98
C ILE A 238 -3.09 6.25 3.49
N ILE A 239 -2.47 5.17 3.93
CA ILE A 239 -2.08 4.98 5.33
C ILE A 239 -1.05 6.04 5.75
N GLU A 240 -0.06 6.34 4.91
CA GLU A 240 0.95 7.37 5.17
C GLU A 240 0.30 8.75 5.41
N THR A 241 -0.60 9.17 4.53
CA THR A 241 -1.30 10.45 4.65
C THR A 241 -2.24 10.52 5.86
N THR A 242 -2.68 9.37 6.37
CA THR A 242 -3.56 9.24 7.54
C THR A 242 -2.88 8.53 8.72
N LYS A 243 -1.56 8.61 8.79
CA LYS A 243 -0.69 7.87 9.73
C LYS A 243 -1.15 7.99 11.19
N GLN A 244 -1.55 9.19 11.62
CA GLN A 244 -2.03 9.40 12.97
C GLN A 244 -3.32 8.61 13.26
N SER A 245 -4.31 8.69 12.36
CA SER A 245 -5.58 7.94 12.48
C SER A 245 -5.36 6.44 12.43
N TYR A 246 -4.42 5.96 11.60
CA TYR A 246 -3.99 4.57 11.55
C TYR A 246 -3.54 4.06 12.91
N TYR A 247 -2.60 4.74 13.55
CA TYR A 247 -2.08 4.31 14.85
C TYR A 247 -3.12 4.45 15.98
N ILE A 248 -4.00 5.45 15.94
CA ILE A 248 -5.08 5.60 16.92
C ILE A 248 -6.04 4.41 16.81
N ALA A 249 -6.52 4.10 15.60
CA ALA A 249 -7.45 3.00 15.38
C ALA A 249 -6.84 1.65 15.78
N LEU A 250 -5.59 1.40 15.35
CA LEU A 250 -4.85 0.19 15.68
C LEU A 250 -4.75 0.00 17.19
N ARG A 251 -4.23 1.00 17.93
CA ARG A 251 -4.02 0.94 19.37
C ARG A 251 -5.32 0.80 20.15
N THR A 252 -6.38 1.48 19.72
CA THR A 252 -7.69 1.41 20.37
C THR A 252 -8.24 -0.02 20.33
N THR A 253 -8.13 -0.69 19.19
CA THR A 253 -8.57 -2.09 19.08
C THR A 253 -7.60 -3.04 19.80
N GLN A 254 -6.28 -2.88 19.66
CA GLN A 254 -5.29 -3.74 20.30
C GLN A 254 -5.45 -3.80 21.82
N LYS A 255 -5.76 -2.69 22.49
CA LYS A 255 -6.02 -2.65 23.95
C LYS A 255 -7.16 -3.58 24.41
N THR A 256 -8.06 -3.96 23.51
CA THR A 256 -9.22 -4.78 23.81
C THR A 256 -9.09 -6.24 23.36
N LEU A 257 -8.01 -6.59 22.60
CA LEU A 257 -7.84 -7.95 22.05
C LEU A 257 -7.68 -9.05 23.09
N GLN A 258 -7.35 -8.70 24.34
CA GLN A 258 -7.24 -9.62 25.47
C GLN A 258 -8.52 -9.71 26.29
N THR A 259 -9.56 -8.95 25.94
CA THR A 259 -10.87 -8.98 26.60
C THR A 259 -11.78 -10.01 25.92
N ALA A 260 -12.87 -10.38 26.59
CA ALA A 260 -13.87 -11.30 26.02
C ALA A 260 -14.59 -10.70 24.79
N GLU A 261 -14.64 -9.38 24.69
CA GLU A 261 -15.32 -8.63 23.62
C GLU A 261 -14.39 -7.59 23.03
N PRO A 262 -13.50 -7.96 22.06
CA PRO A 262 -12.64 -7.01 21.38
C PRO A 262 -13.43 -5.94 20.63
N ASN A 263 -13.00 -4.69 20.70
CA ASN A 263 -13.60 -3.60 19.94
C ASN A 263 -13.03 -3.57 18.50
N TRP A 264 -13.54 -4.42 17.64
CA TRP A 264 -13.13 -4.53 16.25
C TRP A 264 -13.49 -3.31 15.39
N ASN A 265 -14.63 -2.69 15.70
CA ASN A 265 -15.25 -1.69 14.83
C ASN A 265 -14.35 -0.46 14.60
N VAL A 266 -13.60 -0.01 15.59
CA VAL A 266 -12.71 1.16 15.43
C VAL A 266 -11.65 0.93 14.37
N TRP A 267 -10.97 -0.21 14.42
CA TRP A 267 -9.96 -0.57 13.44
C TRP A 267 -10.56 -0.90 12.08
N LEU A 268 -11.61 -1.71 12.06
CA LEU A 268 -12.25 -2.14 10.81
C LEU A 268 -12.87 -0.98 10.04
N THR A 269 -13.47 -0.01 10.72
CA THR A 269 -13.95 1.21 10.07
C THR A 269 -12.80 1.94 9.38
N TYR A 270 -11.69 2.18 10.08
CA TYR A 270 -10.52 2.82 9.49
C TYR A 270 -9.96 2.02 8.30
N PHE A 271 -9.79 0.71 8.47
CA PHE A 271 -9.21 -0.17 7.46
C PHE A 271 -10.06 -0.23 6.18
N LEU A 272 -11.38 -0.46 6.32
CA LEU A 272 -12.30 -0.51 5.19
C LEU A 272 -12.42 0.85 4.48
N GLN A 273 -12.46 1.95 5.22
CA GLN A 273 -12.43 3.30 4.63
C GLN A 273 -11.12 3.58 3.86
N SER A 274 -10.01 3.00 4.30
CA SER A 274 -8.74 3.09 3.56
C SER A 274 -8.80 2.31 2.24
N LEU A 275 -9.42 1.13 2.22
CA LEU A 275 -9.68 0.37 0.99
C LEU A 275 -10.65 1.11 0.05
N VAL A 276 -11.68 1.75 0.58
CA VAL A 276 -12.59 2.62 -0.23
C VAL A 276 -11.82 3.76 -0.90
N LYS A 277 -10.94 4.43 -0.15
CA LYS A 277 -10.09 5.49 -0.73
C LYS A 277 -9.18 4.96 -1.82
N GLN A 278 -8.61 3.76 -1.63
CA GLN A 278 -7.79 3.07 -2.64
C GLN A 278 -8.60 2.81 -3.92
N VAL A 279 -9.80 2.28 -3.79
CA VAL A 279 -10.72 2.03 -4.91
C VAL A 279 -11.06 3.34 -5.66
N ARG A 280 -11.45 4.38 -4.93
CA ARG A 280 -11.80 5.68 -5.53
C ARG A 280 -10.63 6.31 -6.26
N HIS A 281 -9.43 6.25 -5.67
CA HIS A 281 -8.22 6.76 -6.30
C HIS A 281 -7.91 6.00 -7.61
N LEU A 282 -8.04 4.67 -7.60
CA LEU A 282 -7.85 3.88 -8.80
C LEU A 282 -8.91 4.18 -9.86
N LYS A 283 -10.19 4.31 -9.46
CA LYS A 283 -11.28 4.66 -10.36
C LYS A 283 -11.02 5.98 -11.09
N THR A 284 -10.61 7.01 -10.35
CA THR A 284 -10.23 8.30 -10.95
C THR A 284 -9.07 8.15 -11.95
N LYS A 285 -8.01 7.43 -11.58
CA LYS A 285 -6.88 7.17 -12.51
C LYS A 285 -7.33 6.46 -13.79
N ILE A 286 -8.26 5.52 -13.72
CA ILE A 286 -8.79 4.80 -14.87
C ILE A 286 -9.67 5.71 -15.73
N GLU A 287 -10.53 6.51 -15.12
CA GLU A 287 -11.39 7.47 -15.81
C GLU A 287 -10.54 8.48 -16.58
N ASP A 288 -9.48 9.00 -15.98
CA ASP A 288 -8.52 9.88 -16.64
C ASP A 288 -7.83 9.20 -17.83
N GLU A 289 -7.45 7.93 -17.72
CA GLU A 289 -6.87 7.18 -18.84
C GLU A 289 -7.90 6.90 -19.95
N HIS A 290 -9.17 6.69 -19.61
CA HIS A 290 -10.24 6.55 -20.62
C HIS A 290 -10.50 7.86 -21.36
N LEU A 291 -10.53 8.99 -20.66
CA LEU A 291 -10.62 10.31 -21.27
C LEU A 291 -9.44 10.57 -22.21
N LEU A 292 -8.23 10.20 -21.80
CA LEU A 292 -7.05 10.30 -22.66
C LEU A 292 -7.17 9.45 -23.93
N LYS A 293 -7.70 8.22 -23.85
CA LYS A 293 -7.91 7.36 -25.03
C LYS A 293 -8.87 7.94 -26.06
N SER A 294 -9.86 8.72 -25.63
CA SER A 294 -10.83 9.38 -26.51
C SER A 294 -10.27 10.61 -27.22
N MET A 295 -9.06 11.08 -26.82
CA MET A 295 -8.44 12.26 -27.40
C MET A 295 -7.75 11.96 -28.73
N PRO A 296 -7.67 12.94 -29.63
CA PRO A 296 -6.85 12.84 -30.82
C PRO A 296 -5.38 12.57 -30.47
N GLU A 297 -4.71 11.78 -31.30
CA GLU A 297 -3.31 11.35 -31.10
C GLU A 297 -2.35 12.52 -30.79
N ILE A 298 -2.52 13.66 -31.46
CA ILE A 298 -1.69 14.84 -31.21
C ILE A 298 -1.88 15.39 -29.79
N SER A 299 -3.11 15.40 -29.28
CA SER A 299 -3.42 15.82 -27.90
C SER A 299 -2.77 14.89 -26.88
N LEU A 300 -2.81 13.59 -27.12
CA LEU A 300 -2.13 12.59 -26.29
C LEU A 300 -0.63 12.82 -26.24
N ARG A 301 0.00 13.01 -27.39
CA ARG A 301 1.45 13.27 -27.48
C ARG A 301 1.85 14.55 -26.77
N ILE A 302 1.00 15.59 -26.79
CA ILE A 302 1.22 16.83 -26.01
C ILE A 302 1.18 16.53 -24.52
N ILE A 303 0.15 15.83 -24.03
CA ILE A 303 -0.01 15.48 -22.61
C ILE A 303 1.15 14.61 -22.13
N GLU A 304 1.59 13.62 -22.90
CA GLU A 304 2.73 12.76 -22.57
C GLU A 304 4.03 13.56 -22.43
N LYS A 305 4.27 14.54 -23.32
CA LYS A 305 5.42 15.41 -23.22
C LYS A 305 5.37 16.35 -22.02
N ILE A 306 4.19 16.87 -21.67
CA ILE A 306 4.01 17.67 -20.46
C ILE A 306 4.23 16.82 -19.20
N ARG A 307 3.74 15.58 -19.16
CA ARG A 307 4.02 14.64 -18.05
C ARG A 307 5.50 14.39 -17.86
N ALA A 308 6.24 14.21 -18.96
CA ALA A 308 7.69 13.94 -18.91
C ALA A 308 8.53 15.16 -18.51
N HIS A 309 8.11 16.36 -18.87
CA HIS A 309 8.90 17.59 -18.69
C HIS A 309 8.35 18.56 -17.64
N GLY A 310 7.20 18.25 -17.02
CA GLY A 310 6.50 19.08 -16.04
C GLY A 310 5.74 20.25 -16.66
N SER A 311 6.24 20.85 -17.76
CA SER A 311 5.59 21.91 -18.52
C SER A 311 6.09 21.93 -19.97
N LEU A 312 5.30 22.53 -20.88
CA LEU A 312 5.67 22.60 -22.29
C LEU A 312 5.17 23.93 -22.89
N SER A 313 6.02 24.59 -23.67
CA SER A 313 5.60 25.69 -24.54
C SER A 313 5.23 25.17 -25.94
N ILE A 314 4.46 25.94 -26.71
CA ILE A 314 4.11 25.55 -28.09
C ILE A 314 5.36 25.42 -28.97
N THR A 315 6.38 26.22 -28.74
CA THR A 315 7.64 26.18 -29.52
C THR A 315 8.46 24.91 -29.19
N GLU A 316 8.54 24.53 -27.91
CA GLU A 316 9.14 23.26 -27.50
C GLU A 316 8.36 22.05 -28.04
N ALA A 317 7.01 22.13 -28.01
CA ALA A 317 6.16 21.07 -28.57
C ALA A 317 6.40 20.91 -30.08
N GLU A 318 6.54 22.02 -30.84
CA GLU A 318 6.86 22.02 -32.27
C GLU A 318 8.16 21.26 -32.56
N SER A 319 9.19 21.57 -31.80
CA SER A 319 10.50 20.92 -31.92
C SER A 319 10.48 19.44 -31.57
N LEU A 320 9.81 19.09 -30.44
CA LEU A 320 9.79 17.71 -29.92
C LEU A 320 8.84 16.77 -30.69
N LEU A 321 7.69 17.29 -31.13
CA LEU A 321 6.65 16.49 -31.77
C LEU A 321 6.74 16.52 -33.31
N LYS A 322 7.49 17.46 -33.88
CA LYS A 322 7.61 17.72 -35.33
C LYS A 322 6.25 17.98 -35.98
N ILE A 323 5.38 18.72 -35.30
CA ILE A 323 4.03 19.10 -35.73
C ILE A 323 4.00 20.61 -35.87
N ASN A 324 3.37 21.13 -36.92
CA ASN A 324 3.32 22.56 -37.16
C ASN A 324 2.64 23.34 -36.03
N LYS A 325 3.06 24.58 -35.83
CA LYS A 325 2.66 25.44 -34.75
C LYS A 325 1.15 25.79 -34.73
N PHE A 326 0.52 25.83 -35.90
CA PHE A 326 -0.92 26.10 -36.00
C PHE A 326 -1.74 24.96 -35.43
N THR A 327 -1.47 23.74 -35.86
CA THR A 327 -2.12 22.53 -35.34
C THR A 327 -1.90 22.40 -33.84
N LEU A 328 -0.68 22.62 -33.35
CA LEU A 328 -0.40 22.59 -31.92
C LEU A 328 -1.20 23.65 -31.15
N ARG A 329 -1.32 24.87 -31.64
CA ARG A 329 -2.12 25.93 -30.98
C ARG A 329 -3.57 25.51 -30.79
N ASP A 330 -4.19 24.89 -31.79
CA ASP A 330 -5.56 24.44 -31.71
C ASP A 330 -5.73 23.32 -30.65
N HIS A 331 -4.80 22.37 -30.63
CA HIS A 331 -4.79 21.34 -29.61
C HIS A 331 -4.56 21.88 -28.20
N PHE A 332 -3.58 22.78 -28.00
CA PHE A 332 -3.34 23.42 -26.69
C PHE A 332 -4.55 24.25 -26.25
N LYS A 333 -5.19 25.00 -27.17
CA LYS A 333 -6.41 25.78 -26.87
C LYS A 333 -7.55 24.86 -26.43
N ARG A 334 -7.78 23.77 -27.17
CA ARG A 334 -8.82 22.80 -26.87
C ARG A 334 -8.56 22.11 -25.52
N LEU A 335 -7.36 21.58 -25.29
CA LEU A 335 -6.98 20.94 -24.03
C LEU A 335 -7.10 21.89 -22.83
N THR A 336 -6.85 23.20 -23.04
CA THR A 336 -7.03 24.19 -21.99
C THR A 336 -8.52 24.48 -21.73
N ALA A 337 -9.34 24.56 -22.79
CA ALA A 337 -10.78 24.78 -22.69
C ALA A 337 -11.51 23.58 -22.06
N GLU A 338 -11.08 22.36 -22.38
CA GLU A 338 -11.56 21.09 -21.78
C GLU A 338 -11.05 20.89 -20.36
N GLY A 339 -10.16 21.76 -19.86
CA GLY A 339 -9.67 21.74 -18.49
C GLY A 339 -8.54 20.72 -18.21
N HIS A 340 -7.94 20.14 -19.25
CA HIS A 340 -6.80 19.23 -19.12
C HIS A 340 -5.48 19.94 -18.88
N LEU A 341 -5.35 21.19 -19.39
CA LEU A 341 -4.15 22.00 -19.23
C LEU A 341 -4.46 23.33 -18.55
N LEU A 342 -3.49 23.80 -17.77
CA LEU A 342 -3.44 25.17 -17.26
C LEU A 342 -2.38 25.96 -18.02
N LYS A 343 -2.77 27.12 -18.52
CA LYS A 343 -1.85 28.08 -19.15
C LYS A 343 -1.18 28.92 -18.06
N THR A 344 0.15 28.97 -18.03
CA THR A 344 0.95 29.79 -17.12
C THR A 344 1.83 30.75 -17.90
N GLY A 345 2.11 31.92 -17.33
CA GLY A 345 2.91 32.97 -17.98
C GLY A 345 2.19 33.70 -19.13
N ASN A 346 2.81 34.75 -19.64
CA ASN A 346 2.28 35.61 -20.72
C ASN A 346 3.29 35.77 -21.86
N GLY A 347 2.78 35.99 -23.07
CA GLY A 347 3.62 36.26 -24.25
C GLY A 347 4.60 35.11 -24.56
N ARG A 348 5.90 35.47 -24.67
CA ARG A 348 6.95 34.45 -24.95
C ARG A 348 7.21 33.48 -23.82
N ALA A 349 6.84 33.83 -22.58
CA ALA A 349 7.01 32.97 -21.39
C ALA A 349 5.79 32.04 -21.15
N THR A 350 4.85 31.95 -22.08
CA THR A 350 3.68 31.08 -21.97
C THR A 350 4.11 29.61 -21.96
N ARG A 351 3.75 28.90 -20.91
CA ARG A 351 3.88 27.44 -20.74
C ARG A 351 2.54 26.82 -20.39
N TYR A 352 2.44 25.53 -20.61
CA TYR A 352 1.27 24.75 -20.28
C TYR A 352 1.70 23.62 -19.34
N ILE A 353 0.92 23.43 -18.26
CA ILE A 353 1.09 22.37 -17.28
C ILE A 353 -0.18 21.54 -17.22
N LEU A 354 -0.09 20.31 -16.76
CA LEU A 354 -1.29 19.51 -16.49
C LEU A 354 -2.08 20.15 -15.35
N LYS A 355 -3.40 20.16 -15.48
CA LYS A 355 -4.29 20.49 -14.38
C LYS A 355 -4.41 19.23 -13.54
N ILE A 356 -3.84 19.28 -12.35
CA ILE A 356 -3.88 18.21 -11.36
C ILE A 356 -5.27 18.13 -10.74
#